data_fcc56b940adc9122c1a1d6ef93ad8c9c
#
_entry.id   fcc56b940adc9122c1a1d6ef93ad8c9c
#
_cell.length_a   1.000
_cell.length_b   1.000
_cell.length_c   1.000
_cell.angle_alpha   90.00
_cell.angle_beta   90.00
_cell.angle_gamma   90.00
#
_symmetry.space_group_name_H-M   'P 1'
#
loop_
_entity.id
_entity.type
_entity.pdbx_description
1 polymer ?
#
loop_
_entity_poly.entity_id
_entity_poly.type
_entity_poly.pdbx_seq_one_letter_code
_entity_poly.pdbx_strand_id
1 'polypeptide(L)'
;FGHEEGDKAIKTLAHIIKKHENKNMRLYRIGGDEFMIVCFNMYKSNINAFIDSITNEVNNTKYSCAIGCAFKENNISIKEMIRLSDELMYKNKQYYKINE
;
A
#
# COMPACT_ATOMS: atom_id res chain seq x y z
N PHE A 1 -15.94 12.01 8.11
CA PHE A 1 -16.54 12.17 6.77
C PHE A 1 -17.80 11.33 6.67
N GLY A 2 -18.79 11.78 5.86
CA GLY A 2 -19.91 10.94 5.47
C GLY A 2 -19.46 9.83 4.53
N HIS A 3 -20.36 8.91 4.21
CA HIS A 3 -20.05 7.76 3.35
C HIS A 3 -19.47 8.18 2.00
N GLU A 4 -20.09 9.15 1.33
CA GLU A 4 -19.62 9.60 0.02
C GLU A 4 -18.24 10.20 0.09
N GLU A 5 -18.00 11.04 1.09
CA GLU A 5 -16.70 11.70 1.24
C GLU A 5 -15.63 10.69 1.66
N GLY A 6 -16.00 9.71 2.50
CA GLY A 6 -15.10 8.64 2.86
C GLY A 6 -14.71 7.80 1.66
N ASP A 7 -15.67 7.48 0.79
CA ASP A 7 -15.39 6.72 -0.43
C ASP A 7 -14.46 7.50 -1.37
N LYS A 8 -14.67 8.80 -1.50
CA LYS A 8 -13.80 9.65 -2.31
C LYS A 8 -12.39 9.67 -1.76
N ALA A 9 -12.25 9.76 -0.45
CA ALA A 9 -10.94 9.74 0.20
C ALA A 9 -10.20 8.46 -0.10
N ILE A 10 -10.85 7.31 0.07
CA ILE A 10 -10.24 6.01 -0.18
C ILE A 10 -9.83 5.87 -1.64
N LYS A 11 -10.70 6.25 -2.55
CA LYS A 11 -10.39 6.18 -4.00
C LYS A 11 -9.22 7.07 -4.37
N THR A 12 -9.20 8.27 -3.82
CA THR A 12 -8.11 9.22 -4.10
C THR A 12 -6.78 8.70 -3.59
N LEU A 13 -6.75 8.21 -2.35
CA LEU A 13 -5.53 7.70 -1.73
C LEU A 13 -5.05 6.44 -2.45
N ALA A 14 -5.96 5.52 -2.75
CA ALA A 14 -5.61 4.30 -3.48
C ALA A 14 -5.06 4.64 -4.87
N HIS A 15 -5.66 5.61 -5.56
CA HIS A 15 -5.17 6.03 -6.87
C HIS A 15 -3.74 6.56 -6.79
N ILE A 16 -3.46 7.40 -5.81
CA ILE A 16 -2.11 7.95 -5.61
C ILE A 16 -1.10 6.82 -5.39
N ILE A 17 -1.42 5.90 -4.51
CA ILE A 17 -0.49 4.82 -4.16
C ILE A 17 -0.27 3.89 -5.36
N LYS A 18 -1.35 3.52 -6.05
CA LYS A 18 -1.26 2.62 -7.20
C LYS A 18 -0.49 3.24 -8.36
N LYS A 19 -0.53 4.54 -8.50
CA LYS A 19 0.23 5.25 -9.54
C LYS A 19 1.74 5.00 -9.40
N HIS A 20 2.21 4.78 -8.19
CA HIS A 20 3.62 4.51 -7.90
C HIS A 20 3.95 3.03 -7.80
N GLU A 21 2.93 2.17 -7.88
CA GLU A 21 3.09 0.73 -7.71
C GLU A 21 3.89 0.12 -8.85
N ASN A 22 4.71 -0.88 -8.53
CA ASN A 22 5.39 -1.67 -9.53
C ASN A 22 5.16 -3.17 -9.24
N LYS A 23 5.72 -4.03 -10.09
CA LYS A 23 5.48 -5.48 -10.00
C LYS A 23 6.01 -6.12 -8.72
N ASN A 24 6.89 -5.44 -7.99
CA ASN A 24 7.46 -5.95 -6.75
C ASN A 24 6.72 -5.45 -5.52
N MET A 25 5.57 -4.87 -5.71
CA MET A 25 4.77 -4.30 -4.63
C MET A 25 3.36 -4.84 -4.64
N ARG A 26 2.78 -4.92 -3.44
CA ARG A 26 1.37 -5.26 -3.25
C ARG A 26 0.78 -4.24 -2.30
N LEU A 27 -0.38 -3.72 -2.65
CA LEU A 27 -1.08 -2.71 -1.85
C LEU A 27 -2.31 -3.32 -1.20
N TYR A 28 -2.45 -3.07 0.09
CA TYR A 28 -3.62 -3.51 0.85
C TYR A 28 -4.18 -2.34 1.64
N ARG A 29 -5.49 -2.31 1.79
CA ARG A 29 -6.15 -1.43 2.73
C ARG A 29 -6.42 -2.22 4.01
N ILE A 30 -5.87 -1.76 5.13
CA ILE A 30 -6.03 -2.46 6.41
C ILE A 30 -7.37 -2.12 7.03
N GLY A 31 -7.78 -0.86 6.95
CA GLY A 31 -9.06 -0.42 7.47
C GLY A 31 -9.11 1.10 7.45
N GLY A 32 -10.31 1.68 7.37
CA GLY A 32 -10.45 3.12 7.36
C GLY A 32 -9.49 3.80 6.38
N ASP A 33 -8.60 4.60 6.90
CA ASP A 33 -7.59 5.33 6.14
C ASP A 33 -6.19 4.70 6.28
N GLU A 34 -6.11 3.44 6.65
CA GLU A 34 -4.84 2.75 6.83
C GLU A 34 -4.52 1.84 5.65
N PHE A 35 -3.32 1.99 5.10
CA PHE A 35 -2.84 1.19 3.98
C PHE A 35 -1.55 0.47 4.36
N MET A 36 -1.34 -0.69 3.80
CA MET A 36 -0.11 -1.46 3.94
C MET A 36 0.45 -1.74 2.56
N ILE A 37 1.72 -1.44 2.39
CA ILE A 37 2.44 -1.74 1.16
C ILE A 37 3.45 -2.83 1.49
N VAL A 38 3.40 -3.93 0.74
CA VAL A 38 4.33 -5.03 0.91
C VAL A 38 5.28 -5.03 -0.28
N CYS A 39 6.56 -4.89 -0.01
CA CYS A 39 7.60 -4.78 -1.03
C CYS A 39 8.53 -5.98 -0.98
N PHE A 40 8.91 -6.47 -2.15
CA PHE A 40 9.84 -7.61 -2.27
C PHE A 40 10.88 -7.29 -3.32
N ASN A 41 12.10 -7.80 -3.11
CA ASN A 41 13.16 -7.68 -4.11
C ASN A 41 13.47 -6.22 -4.47
N MET A 42 13.37 -5.33 -3.50
CA MET A 42 13.64 -3.91 -3.69
C MET A 42 14.67 -3.44 -2.67
N TYR A 43 15.51 -2.50 -3.08
CA TYR A 43 16.43 -1.88 -2.15
C TYR A 43 15.69 -0.93 -1.22
N LYS A 44 16.12 -0.90 0.03
CA LYS A 44 15.50 -0.05 1.05
C LYS A 44 15.46 1.42 0.64
N SER A 45 16.52 1.88 -0.03
CA SER A 45 16.57 3.27 -0.51
C SER A 45 15.44 3.57 -1.51
N ASN A 46 15.13 2.62 -2.38
CA ASN A 46 14.05 2.77 -3.35
C ASN A 46 12.69 2.77 -2.66
N ILE A 47 12.54 1.93 -1.64
CA ILE A 47 11.30 1.87 -0.85
C ILE A 47 11.08 3.20 -0.14
N ASN A 48 12.12 3.75 0.47
CA ASN A 48 12.02 5.03 1.17
C ASN A 48 11.65 6.17 0.20
N ALA A 49 12.27 6.20 -0.97
CA ALA A 49 11.97 7.21 -1.99
C ALA A 49 10.51 7.11 -2.45
N PHE A 50 10.03 5.90 -2.64
CA PHE A 50 8.65 5.62 -3.01
C PHE A 50 7.67 6.12 -1.93
N ILE A 51 7.95 5.79 -0.67
CA ILE A 51 7.10 6.22 0.44
C ILE A 51 7.08 7.74 0.55
N ASP A 52 8.24 8.39 0.38
CA ASP A 52 8.32 9.86 0.42
C ASP A 52 7.50 10.49 -0.70
N SER A 53 7.57 9.93 -1.90
CA SER A 53 6.79 10.43 -3.04
C SER A 53 5.28 10.33 -2.76
N ILE A 54 4.84 9.20 -2.24
CA ILE A 54 3.43 9.01 -1.90
C ILE A 54 3.01 9.98 -0.81
N THR A 55 3.81 10.10 0.23
CA THR A 55 3.52 10.99 1.36
C THR A 55 3.36 12.43 0.88
N ASN A 56 4.24 12.88 0.00
CA ASN A 56 4.17 14.23 -0.55
C ASN A 56 2.88 14.44 -1.35
N GLU A 57 2.49 13.47 -2.17
CA GLU A 57 1.25 13.59 -2.94
C GLU A 57 0.02 13.59 -2.03
N VAL A 58 -0.01 12.72 -1.04
CA VAL A 58 -1.12 12.67 -0.08
C VAL A 58 -1.24 14.00 0.67
N ASN A 59 -0.11 14.58 1.07
CA ASN A 59 -0.10 15.86 1.78
C ASN A 59 -0.63 17.02 0.94
N ASN A 60 -0.65 16.87 -0.38
CA ASN A 60 -1.21 17.87 -1.28
C ASN A 60 -2.73 17.72 -1.46
N THR A 61 -3.31 16.72 -0.84
CA THR A 61 -4.77 16.53 -0.84
C THR A 61 -5.33 16.99 0.50
N LYS A 62 -6.66 17.06 0.58
CA LYS A 62 -7.34 17.35 1.85
C LYS A 62 -7.46 16.11 2.73
N TYR A 63 -7.00 14.96 2.24
CA TYR A 63 -7.10 13.70 2.96
C TYR A 63 -5.79 13.34 3.64
N SER A 64 -5.87 12.41 4.58
CA SER A 64 -4.70 11.85 5.23
C SER A 64 -4.87 10.33 5.36
N CYS A 65 -3.77 9.64 5.46
CA CYS A 65 -3.80 8.20 5.69
C CYS A 65 -2.54 7.76 6.43
N ALA A 66 -2.64 6.60 7.06
CA ALA A 66 -1.49 5.94 7.65
C ALA A 66 -1.00 4.89 6.67
N ILE A 67 0.30 4.91 6.38
CA ILE A 67 0.90 3.97 5.44
C ILE A 67 1.93 3.14 6.19
N GLY A 68 1.68 1.83 6.27
CA GLY A 68 2.65 0.89 6.77
C GLY A 68 3.41 0.26 5.62
N CYS A 69 4.62 -0.17 5.88
CA CYS A 69 5.43 -0.81 4.87
C CYS A 69 6.11 -2.05 5.46
N ALA A 70 5.99 -3.16 4.75
CA ALA A 70 6.73 -4.37 5.07
C ALA A 70 7.55 -4.74 3.84
N PHE A 71 8.75 -5.27 4.06
CA PHE A 71 9.60 -5.63 2.93
C PHE A 71 10.49 -6.82 3.22
N LYS A 72 10.87 -7.50 2.16
CA LYS A 72 11.88 -8.55 2.19
C LYS A 72 12.87 -8.31 1.05
N GLU A 73 14.14 -8.46 1.37
CA GLU A 73 15.21 -8.22 0.41
C GLU A 73 15.62 -9.44 -0.39
N ASN A 74 15.11 -10.61 -0.03
CA ASN A 74 15.47 -11.88 -0.68
C ASN A 74 14.93 -11.93 -2.10
N ASN A 75 15.63 -12.68 -2.93
CA ASN A 75 15.20 -12.89 -4.31
C ASN A 75 14.02 -13.86 -4.33
N ILE A 76 12.82 -13.32 -4.43
CA ILE A 76 11.57 -14.06 -4.30
C ILE A 76 10.80 -13.96 -5.61
N SER A 77 10.19 -15.08 -6.03
CA SER A 77 9.35 -15.08 -7.22
C SER A 77 8.06 -14.32 -6.99
N ILE A 78 7.41 -13.87 -8.05
CA ILE A 78 6.14 -13.17 -7.96
C ILE A 78 5.08 -14.03 -7.26
N LYS A 79 5.05 -15.31 -7.58
CA LYS A 79 4.12 -16.24 -6.94
C LYS A 79 4.32 -16.29 -5.42
N GLU A 80 5.56 -16.35 -4.99
CA GLU A 80 5.90 -16.35 -3.57
C GLU A 80 5.60 -15.02 -2.91
N MET A 81 5.81 -13.92 -3.61
CA MET A 81 5.42 -12.59 -3.13
C MET A 81 3.94 -12.54 -2.79
N ILE A 82 3.11 -13.04 -3.70
CA ILE A 82 1.66 -13.04 -3.50
C ILE A 82 1.29 -13.87 -2.28
N ARG A 83 1.87 -15.07 -2.19
CA ARG A 83 1.59 -15.97 -1.07
C ARG A 83 1.97 -15.34 0.27
N LEU A 84 3.17 -14.78 0.35
CA LEU A 84 3.67 -14.19 1.59
C LEU A 84 2.88 -12.94 1.99
N SER A 85 2.53 -12.10 1.03
CA SER A 85 1.78 -10.89 1.35
C SER A 85 0.36 -11.22 1.80
N ASP A 86 -0.28 -12.20 1.16
CA ASP A 86 -1.61 -12.63 1.59
C ASP A 86 -1.56 -13.26 2.98
N GLU A 87 -0.52 -14.06 3.26
CA GLU A 87 -0.33 -14.63 4.58
C GLU A 87 -0.14 -13.57 5.66
N LEU A 88 0.65 -12.55 5.36
CA LEU A 88 0.86 -11.44 6.28
C LEU A 88 -0.45 -10.70 6.56
N MET A 89 -1.22 -10.45 5.51
CA MET A 89 -2.49 -9.75 5.64
C MET A 89 -3.54 -10.59 6.36
N TYR A 90 -3.54 -11.89 6.17
CA TYR A 90 -4.46 -12.79 6.87
C TYR A 90 -4.38 -12.60 8.38
N LYS A 91 -3.19 -12.35 8.90
CA LYS A 91 -2.98 -12.13 10.33
C LYS A 91 -3.60 -10.83 10.83
N ASN A 92 -3.90 -9.90 9.94
CA ASN A 92 -4.53 -8.63 10.29
C ASN A 92 -6.05 -8.70 10.28
N LYS A 93 -6.63 -9.83 9.95
CA LYS A 93 -8.06 -10.15 10.02
C LYS A 93 -9.03 -9.25 9.26
N GLN A 94 -8.70 -8.00 9.03
CA GLN A 94 -9.59 -7.05 8.35
C GLN A 94 -8.79 -6.23 7.35
N TYR A 95 -8.57 -6.81 6.18
CA TYR A 95 -7.93 -6.08 5.10
C TYR A 95 -8.75 -6.23 3.83
N TYR A 96 -8.53 -5.31 2.92
CA TYR A 96 -9.14 -5.36 1.59
C TYR A 96 -8.04 -5.22 0.57
N LYS A 97 -7.98 -6.13 -0.40
CA LYS A 97 -7.05 -5.98 -1.50
C LYS A 97 -7.46 -4.78 -2.33
N ILE A 98 -6.51 -3.91 -2.56
CA ILE A 98 -6.75 -2.82 -3.47
C ILE A 98 -6.65 -3.40 -4.87
N ASN A 99 -7.67 -3.15 -5.61
CA ASN A 99 -7.92 -3.54 -6.97
C ASN A 99 -6.70 -3.79 -7.83
N GLU A 100 -6.56 -4.96 -8.31
CA GLU A 100 -5.42 -5.37 -9.13
C GLU A 100 -5.72 -5.24 -10.61
#